data_46cce1fb95b78eac418ad4d62d63f19b
#
_entry.id   46cce1fb95b78eac418ad4d62d63f19b
#
_cell.length_a   1.000
_cell.length_b   1.000
_cell.length_c   1.000
_cell.angle_alpha   90.00
_cell.angle_beta   90.00
_cell.angle_gamma   90.00
#
_symmetry.space_group_name_H-M   'P 1'
#
loop_
_entity.id
_entity.type
_entity.pdbx_description
1 polymer ?
#
loop_
_entity_poly.entity_id
_entity_poly.type
_entity_poly.pdbx_seq_one_letter_code
_entity_poly.pdbx_strand_id
1 'polypeptide(L)'
;MMPARHQGLLRLFIACALPLLALQSAAAADWQLEKVVELSRHGIRPPTAGNREAIEAATGRPWTEWTTHDGELTGHGYAAVVNKGRAEGQHYRQLGLLQAGCPTAESIYVRASPLQRTRATAQALVDGAFPGCGVAIHYVSGDADPLFQTDKFAATQTDPARQLAAVKEKAGDLAQRRQALAPTIQLLKQAVCQADKPCPIFDTPWQVEQSKSGKTTISGLSVMANMVETLRLGWSENLPLSQLAWGKITQARQITALLPLLTENYDLSNDVLYTAQKRGSVLLNAMLDGVKPEADPNVRWLLLVAHDTNIAMVRTLMNFSWQLPGYSRGNI
;
A
#
# COMPACT_ATOMS: atom_id res chain seq x y z
N MET A 1 -87.02 55.12 17.90
CA MET A 1 -87.53 54.57 19.17
C MET A 1 -87.25 53.10 19.20
N MET A 2 -86.67 52.65 20.22
CA MET A 2 -86.41 51.23 20.63
C MET A 2 -84.97 50.74 20.34
N PRO A 3 -84.45 50.05 21.32
CA PRO A 3 -82.97 49.90 21.47
C PRO A 3 -82.46 48.55 20.94
N ALA A 4 -81.21 48.61 20.57
CA ALA A 4 -80.43 47.47 20.11
C ALA A 4 -80.11 46.53 21.28
N ARG A 5 -80.35 45.25 21.10
CA ARG A 5 -79.84 44.20 21.99
C ARG A 5 -78.44 43.76 21.56
N HIS A 6 -77.49 43.94 22.43
CA HIS A 6 -76.13 43.35 22.28
C HIS A 6 -76.21 41.86 22.65
N GLN A 7 -75.84 41.01 21.72
CA GLN A 7 -75.49 39.63 21.98
C GLN A 7 -73.97 39.52 22.07
N GLY A 8 -73.53 39.20 23.29
CA GLY A 8 -72.15 38.96 23.52
C GLY A 8 -71.72 37.57 22.97
N LEU A 9 -70.80 37.56 22.08
CA LEU A 9 -70.14 36.33 21.65
C LEU A 9 -68.99 35.97 22.62
N LEU A 10 -69.24 34.87 23.36
CA LEU A 10 -68.19 34.22 24.18
C LEU A 10 -67.17 33.53 23.28
N ARG A 11 -66.01 34.11 23.12
CA ARG A 11 -64.89 33.46 22.38
C ARG A 11 -64.18 32.48 23.31
N LEU A 12 -64.39 31.21 23.02
CA LEU A 12 -63.69 30.08 23.64
C LEU A 12 -62.29 30.06 23.08
N PHE A 13 -61.24 30.43 23.84
CA PHE A 13 -59.86 30.22 23.51
C PHE A 13 -59.49 28.76 23.82
N ILE A 14 -59.42 27.93 22.79
CA ILE A 14 -58.81 26.62 22.89
C ILE A 14 -57.28 26.84 22.80
N ALA A 15 -56.59 26.75 23.94
CA ALA A 15 -55.13 26.71 23.99
C ALA A 15 -54.67 25.33 23.52
N CYS A 16 -54.22 25.20 22.26
CA CYS A 16 -53.48 24.04 21.80
C CYS A 16 -52.11 24.02 22.46
N ALA A 17 -51.93 23.26 23.52
CA ALA A 17 -50.65 22.89 24.06
C ALA A 17 -50.00 21.89 23.08
N LEU A 18 -49.13 22.37 22.20
CA LEU A 18 -48.21 21.52 21.43
C LEU A 18 -47.18 20.94 22.40
N PRO A 19 -47.01 19.63 22.50
CA PRO A 19 -45.87 19.06 23.19
C PRO A 19 -44.63 19.43 22.38
N LEU A 20 -43.73 20.24 22.94
CA LEU A 20 -42.34 20.34 22.47
C LEU A 20 -41.73 18.95 22.62
N LEU A 21 -41.74 18.19 21.54
CA LEU A 21 -40.82 17.08 21.37
C LEU A 21 -39.42 17.68 21.37
N ALA A 22 -38.79 17.63 22.53
CA ALA A 22 -37.33 17.82 22.62
C ALA A 22 -36.72 16.75 21.73
N LEU A 23 -36.34 17.13 20.52
CA LEU A 23 -35.36 16.40 19.73
C LEU A 23 -34.08 16.36 20.56
N GLN A 24 -33.94 15.31 21.37
CA GLN A 24 -32.64 14.91 21.88
C GLN A 24 -31.84 14.58 20.67
N SER A 25 -31.05 15.54 20.18
CA SER A 25 -29.91 15.26 19.33
C SER A 25 -29.08 14.26 20.13
N ALA A 26 -29.12 13.00 19.74
CA ALA A 26 -28.12 12.05 20.19
C ALA A 26 -26.79 12.70 19.86
N ALA A 27 -26.11 13.21 20.88
CA ALA A 27 -24.74 13.69 20.74
C ALA A 27 -23.99 12.52 20.14
N ALA A 28 -23.55 12.66 18.88
CA ALA A 28 -22.62 11.71 18.31
C ALA A 28 -21.50 11.61 19.32
N ALA A 29 -21.21 10.41 19.79
CA ALA A 29 -20.10 10.21 20.71
C ALA A 29 -18.89 10.87 20.08
N ASP A 30 -18.31 11.88 20.71
CA ASP A 30 -17.11 12.55 20.25
C ASP A 30 -15.96 11.55 20.36
N TRP A 31 -15.74 10.79 19.27
CA TRP A 31 -14.63 9.86 19.18
C TRP A 31 -13.33 10.65 19.17
N GLN A 32 -12.49 10.42 20.15
CA GLN A 32 -11.15 10.96 20.22
C GLN A 32 -10.16 9.93 19.70
N LEU A 33 -9.29 10.35 18.77
CA LEU A 33 -8.21 9.51 18.28
C LEU A 33 -7.13 9.42 19.37
N GLU A 34 -6.92 8.23 19.93
CA GLU A 34 -5.96 8.01 21.01
C GLU A 34 -4.64 7.40 20.52
N LYS A 35 -4.69 6.58 19.46
CA LYS A 35 -3.53 5.85 18.93
C LYS A 35 -3.67 5.57 17.45
N VAL A 36 -2.57 5.57 16.73
CA VAL A 36 -2.45 5.12 15.35
C VAL A 36 -1.37 4.04 15.24
N VAL A 37 -1.70 2.94 14.57
CA VAL A 37 -0.74 1.95 14.09
C VAL A 37 -0.72 2.04 12.58
N GLU A 38 0.40 2.47 12.03
CA GLU A 38 0.57 2.68 10.59
C GLU A 38 1.55 1.67 10.02
N LEU A 39 1.17 1.03 8.90
CA LEU A 39 2.05 0.22 8.08
C LEU A 39 2.30 0.94 6.75
N SER A 40 3.53 1.39 6.54
CA SER A 40 3.93 2.13 5.35
C SER A 40 4.87 1.30 4.46
N ARG A 41 4.72 1.43 3.14
CA ARG A 41 5.71 0.95 2.18
C ARG A 41 6.87 1.93 2.09
N HIS A 42 8.07 1.43 1.71
CA HIS A 42 9.18 2.30 1.33
C HIS A 42 8.84 3.19 0.12
N GLY A 43 9.53 4.32 -0.02
CA GLY A 43 9.38 5.27 -1.12
C GLY A 43 9.97 4.79 -2.44
N ILE A 44 10.14 5.74 -3.39
CA ILE A 44 10.57 5.50 -4.76
C ILE A 44 12.01 4.98 -4.79
N ARG A 45 12.27 3.96 -5.61
CA ARG A 45 13.57 3.33 -5.79
C ARG A 45 13.74 2.79 -7.21
N PRO A 46 14.97 2.55 -7.69
CA PRO A 46 15.23 1.71 -8.86
C PRO A 46 14.72 0.27 -8.66
N PRO A 47 14.61 -0.54 -9.71
CA PRO A 47 14.40 -1.98 -9.53
C PRO A 47 15.48 -2.56 -8.61
N THR A 48 15.23 -3.69 -7.97
CA THR A 48 16.30 -4.44 -7.31
C THR A 48 17.20 -5.07 -8.38
N ALA A 49 18.47 -5.36 -8.06
CA ALA A 49 19.42 -5.94 -9.01
C ALA A 49 18.87 -7.19 -9.72
N GLY A 50 18.27 -8.14 -8.96
CA GLY A 50 17.67 -9.33 -9.56
C GLY A 50 16.44 -9.05 -10.45
N ASN A 51 15.65 -8.01 -10.13
CA ASN A 51 14.54 -7.60 -10.98
C ASN A 51 15.05 -6.93 -12.26
N ARG A 52 16.11 -6.09 -12.18
CA ARG A 52 16.77 -5.49 -13.33
C ARG A 52 17.29 -6.57 -14.28
N GLU A 53 18.05 -7.51 -13.75
CA GLU A 53 18.60 -8.62 -14.51
C GLU A 53 17.48 -9.40 -15.23
N ALA A 54 16.40 -9.72 -14.54
CA ALA A 54 15.28 -10.47 -15.12
C ALA A 54 14.57 -9.71 -16.25
N ILE A 55 14.31 -8.39 -16.10
CA ILE A 55 13.63 -7.61 -17.14
C ILE A 55 14.56 -7.32 -18.33
N GLU A 56 15.84 -7.14 -18.12
CA GLU A 56 16.83 -6.96 -19.18
C GLU A 56 17.03 -8.23 -20.00
N ALA A 57 17.16 -9.38 -19.33
CA ALA A 57 17.21 -10.68 -19.99
C ALA A 57 15.94 -10.95 -20.83
N ALA A 58 14.75 -10.62 -20.29
CA ALA A 58 13.47 -10.85 -20.96
C ALA A 58 13.24 -9.94 -22.17
N THR A 59 13.86 -8.73 -22.20
CA THR A 59 13.68 -7.74 -23.28
C THR A 59 14.89 -7.66 -24.20
N GLY A 60 15.99 -8.34 -23.87
CA GLY A 60 17.22 -8.37 -24.67
C GLY A 60 17.91 -7.00 -24.81
N ARG A 61 17.71 -6.12 -23.82
CA ARG A 61 18.34 -4.79 -23.82
C ARG A 61 18.45 -4.18 -22.41
N PRO A 62 19.41 -3.27 -22.17
CA PRO A 62 19.53 -2.57 -20.91
C PRO A 62 18.33 -1.65 -20.68
N TRP A 63 17.90 -1.56 -19.42
CA TRP A 63 16.88 -0.61 -18.97
C TRP A 63 17.55 0.66 -18.45
N THR A 64 16.74 1.70 -18.25
CA THR A 64 17.21 3.01 -17.79
C THR A 64 18.08 2.88 -16.54
N GLU A 65 19.23 3.50 -16.60
CA GLU A 65 20.09 3.68 -15.43
C GLU A 65 19.53 4.77 -14.51
N TRP A 66 19.69 4.54 -13.23
CA TRP A 66 19.27 5.46 -12.18
C TRP A 66 20.51 6.05 -11.50
N THR A 67 20.38 7.23 -10.93
CA THR A 67 21.47 7.85 -10.15
C THR A 67 21.67 7.22 -8.78
N THR A 68 20.75 6.38 -8.35
CA THR A 68 20.75 5.67 -7.06
C THR A 68 20.98 4.19 -7.32
N HIS A 69 21.66 3.50 -6.41
CA HIS A 69 21.89 2.06 -6.50
C HIS A 69 20.57 1.27 -6.53
N ASP A 70 20.57 0.15 -7.22
CA ASP A 70 19.44 -0.73 -7.35
C ASP A 70 18.84 -1.12 -6.00
N GLY A 71 17.53 -0.92 -5.85
CA GLY A 71 16.79 -1.23 -4.64
C GLY A 71 16.91 -0.23 -3.50
N GLU A 72 17.66 0.85 -3.63
CA GLU A 72 17.80 1.91 -2.62
C GLU A 72 16.84 3.09 -2.86
N LEU A 73 16.41 3.75 -1.79
CA LEU A 73 15.54 4.93 -1.86
C LEU A 73 16.25 6.07 -2.58
N THR A 74 15.60 6.67 -3.57
CA THR A 74 16.14 7.82 -4.30
C THR A 74 16.05 9.11 -3.48
N GLY A 75 16.83 10.13 -3.86
CA GLY A 75 16.72 11.46 -3.27
C GLY A 75 15.35 12.10 -3.50
N HIS A 76 14.77 11.93 -4.71
CA HIS A 76 13.41 12.37 -5.00
C HIS A 76 12.38 11.60 -4.16
N GLY A 77 12.54 10.28 -4.03
CA GLY A 77 11.73 9.44 -3.15
C GLY A 77 11.78 9.90 -1.70
N TYR A 78 12.97 10.25 -1.20
CA TYR A 78 13.12 10.82 0.15
C TYR A 78 12.32 12.12 0.31
N ALA A 79 12.47 13.07 -0.61
CA ALA A 79 11.75 14.35 -0.57
C ALA A 79 10.22 14.15 -0.64
N ALA A 80 9.73 13.24 -1.48
CA ALA A 80 8.32 12.90 -1.57
C ALA A 80 7.80 12.32 -0.24
N VAL A 81 8.57 11.46 0.40
CA VAL A 81 8.22 10.87 1.71
C VAL A 81 8.25 11.91 2.83
N VAL A 82 9.18 12.88 2.83
CA VAL A 82 9.16 14.03 3.76
C VAL A 82 7.83 14.80 3.64
N ASN A 83 7.35 15.02 2.41
CA ASN A 83 6.05 15.68 2.20
C ASN A 83 4.88 14.85 2.75
N LYS A 84 4.90 13.52 2.57
CA LYS A 84 3.92 12.61 3.18
C LYS A 84 3.95 12.73 4.70
N GLY A 85 5.12 12.62 5.33
CA GLY A 85 5.27 12.73 6.77
C GLY A 85 4.79 14.08 7.33
N ARG A 86 5.04 15.19 6.60
CA ARG A 86 4.51 16.52 6.96
C ARG A 86 2.98 16.53 6.96
N ALA A 87 2.36 15.98 5.92
CA ALA A 87 0.90 15.93 5.79
C ALA A 87 0.28 15.07 6.92
N GLU A 88 0.85 13.91 7.21
CA GLU A 88 0.40 13.02 8.28
C GLU A 88 0.58 13.65 9.67
N GLY A 89 1.74 14.24 9.94
CA GLY A 89 1.99 14.93 11.18
C GLY A 89 1.02 16.11 11.42
N GLN A 90 0.70 16.86 10.36
CA GLN A 90 -0.33 17.92 10.43
C GLN A 90 -1.72 17.33 10.70
N HIS A 91 -2.08 16.27 10.00
CA HIS A 91 -3.38 15.62 10.16
C HIS A 91 -3.57 15.06 11.57
N TYR A 92 -2.57 14.37 12.12
CA TYR A 92 -2.65 13.81 13.47
C TYR A 92 -2.64 14.90 14.58
N ARG A 93 -2.01 16.07 14.32
CA ARG A 93 -2.15 17.24 15.21
C ARG A 93 -3.57 17.82 15.18
N GLN A 94 -4.17 17.93 13.98
CA GLN A 94 -5.55 18.40 13.84
C GLN A 94 -6.56 17.47 14.53
N LEU A 95 -6.29 16.17 14.57
CA LEU A 95 -7.10 15.19 15.29
C LEU A 95 -6.81 15.10 16.80
N GLY A 96 -5.89 15.93 17.31
CA GLY A 96 -5.53 15.94 18.73
C GLY A 96 -4.65 14.77 19.20
N LEU A 97 -4.19 13.91 18.27
CA LEU A 97 -3.32 12.77 18.59
C LEU A 97 -1.91 13.24 18.98
N LEU A 98 -1.36 14.18 18.21
CA LEU A 98 -0.01 14.71 18.40
C LEU A 98 -0.03 16.14 18.92
N GLN A 99 0.93 16.47 19.79
CA GLN A 99 1.15 17.83 20.26
C GLN A 99 1.98 18.65 19.26
N ALA A 100 1.97 19.97 19.43
CA ALA A 100 2.87 20.85 18.69
C ALA A 100 4.33 20.66 19.17
N GLY A 101 5.27 20.86 18.25
CA GLY A 101 6.70 20.71 18.54
C GLY A 101 7.20 19.26 18.41
N CYS A 102 8.25 18.97 19.17
CA CYS A 102 8.85 17.63 19.17
C CYS A 102 8.05 16.66 20.07
N PRO A 103 7.93 15.40 19.65
CA PRO A 103 7.30 14.37 20.47
C PRO A 103 8.19 13.99 21.64
N THR A 104 7.62 13.43 22.71
CA THR A 104 8.41 12.73 23.73
C THR A 104 8.95 11.42 23.14
N ALA A 105 10.05 10.91 23.71
CA ALA A 105 10.67 9.68 23.22
C ALA A 105 9.72 8.46 23.24
N GLU A 106 8.79 8.45 24.20
CA GLU A 106 7.83 7.37 24.39
C GLU A 106 6.58 7.51 23.49
N SER A 107 6.28 8.71 22.97
CA SER A 107 5.01 8.95 22.27
C SER A 107 4.99 8.44 20.83
N ILE A 108 6.16 8.23 20.25
CA ILE A 108 6.33 7.76 18.87
C ILE A 108 7.28 6.56 18.87
N TYR A 109 6.84 5.45 18.30
CA TYR A 109 7.71 4.31 18.06
C TYR A 109 7.77 4.01 16.57
N VAL A 110 8.97 4.08 16.00
CA VAL A 110 9.20 3.85 14.57
C VAL A 110 10.09 2.63 14.40
N ARG A 111 9.60 1.62 13.68
CA ARG A 111 10.39 0.44 13.32
C ARG A 111 10.39 0.23 11.81
N ALA A 112 11.57 0.11 11.24
CA ALA A 112 11.77 -0.16 9.83
C ALA A 112 12.33 -1.57 9.61
N SER A 113 11.97 -2.17 8.48
CA SER A 113 12.75 -3.26 7.90
C SER A 113 14.22 -2.83 7.75
N PRO A 114 15.21 -3.73 7.90
CA PRO A 114 16.63 -3.35 7.94
C PRO A 114 17.21 -2.84 6.62
N LEU A 115 16.47 -2.93 5.51
CA LEU A 115 16.95 -2.51 4.20
C LEU A 115 17.09 -0.98 4.12
N GLN A 116 18.08 -0.50 3.34
CA GLN A 116 18.35 0.93 3.19
C GLN A 116 17.06 1.72 2.87
N ARG A 117 16.31 1.32 1.86
CA ARG A 117 15.08 2.01 1.41
C ARG A 117 14.02 2.16 2.50
N THR A 118 13.87 1.17 3.37
CA THR A 118 12.87 1.24 4.45
C THR A 118 13.34 2.10 5.61
N ARG A 119 14.62 2.00 6.00
CA ARG A 119 15.21 2.88 7.01
C ARG A 119 15.21 4.34 6.57
N ALA A 120 15.61 4.61 5.32
CA ALA A 120 15.61 5.96 4.76
C ALA A 120 14.18 6.51 4.61
N THR A 121 13.20 5.67 4.28
CA THR A 121 11.78 6.07 4.27
C THR A 121 11.28 6.41 5.66
N ALA A 122 11.62 5.60 6.68
CA ALA A 122 11.25 5.88 8.06
C ALA A 122 11.84 7.22 8.53
N GLN A 123 13.11 7.48 8.22
CA GLN A 123 13.76 8.76 8.53
C GLN A 123 13.04 9.92 7.82
N ALA A 124 12.74 9.80 6.54
CA ALA A 124 12.06 10.85 5.78
C ALA A 124 10.65 11.15 6.32
N LEU A 125 9.89 10.11 6.77
CA LEU A 125 8.57 10.30 7.38
C LEU A 125 8.68 11.13 8.67
N VAL A 126 9.60 10.79 9.56
CA VAL A 126 9.74 11.53 10.83
C VAL A 126 10.37 12.90 10.63
N ASP A 127 11.26 13.08 9.66
CA ASP A 127 11.79 14.40 9.30
C ASP A 127 10.69 15.33 8.77
N GLY A 128 9.72 14.77 8.07
CA GLY A 128 8.54 15.49 7.62
C GLY A 128 7.56 15.81 8.75
N ALA A 129 7.26 14.84 9.59
CA ALA A 129 6.29 14.99 10.68
C ALA A 129 6.85 15.82 11.85
N PHE A 130 8.14 15.70 12.14
CA PHE A 130 8.82 16.31 13.30
C PHE A 130 10.20 16.89 12.90
N PRO A 131 10.22 17.92 12.06
CA PRO A 131 11.47 18.45 11.52
C PRO A 131 12.41 18.92 12.65
N GLY A 132 13.65 18.41 12.62
CA GLY A 132 14.70 18.75 13.59
C GLY A 132 14.59 18.08 14.97
N CYS A 133 13.62 17.19 15.19
CA CYS A 133 13.40 16.57 16.51
C CYS A 133 14.26 15.32 16.77
N GLY A 134 14.89 14.73 15.75
CA GLY A 134 15.77 13.58 15.95
C GLY A 134 15.05 12.31 16.43
N VAL A 135 13.84 12.03 15.95
CA VAL A 135 13.08 10.84 16.33
C VAL A 135 13.86 9.56 15.93
N ALA A 136 14.04 8.66 16.90
CA ALA A 136 14.79 7.44 16.69
C ALA A 136 14.09 6.45 15.77
N ILE A 137 14.85 5.81 14.86
CA ILE A 137 14.39 4.74 13.99
C ILE A 137 14.96 3.42 14.49
N HIS A 138 14.08 2.49 14.85
CA HIS A 138 14.46 1.15 15.31
C HIS A 138 14.49 0.18 14.14
N TYR A 139 15.50 -0.66 14.08
CA TYR A 139 15.63 -1.77 13.13
C TYR A 139 16.59 -2.81 13.69
N VAL A 140 16.49 -4.05 13.20
CA VAL A 140 17.44 -5.10 13.57
C VAL A 140 18.74 -4.93 12.78
N SER A 141 19.86 -5.32 13.39
CA SER A 141 21.13 -5.45 12.69
C SER A 141 21.06 -6.65 11.73
N GLY A 142 21.62 -6.51 10.52
CA GLY A 142 21.58 -7.54 9.48
C GLY A 142 20.60 -7.24 8.36
N ASP A 143 20.27 -8.23 7.54
CA ASP A 143 19.47 -8.09 6.32
C ASP A 143 18.04 -8.65 6.43
N ALA A 144 17.68 -9.22 7.57
CA ALA A 144 16.37 -9.82 7.81
C ALA A 144 15.83 -9.52 9.22
N ASP A 145 14.58 -9.09 9.27
CA ASP A 145 13.79 -8.88 10.49
C ASP A 145 12.61 -9.88 10.47
N PRO A 146 12.41 -10.69 11.53
CA PRO A 146 11.31 -11.65 11.60
C PRO A 146 9.93 -11.01 11.48
N LEU A 147 9.81 -9.70 11.69
CA LEU A 147 8.56 -8.96 11.50
C LEU A 147 8.24 -8.73 10.02
N PHE A 148 9.26 -8.47 9.19
CA PHE A 148 9.10 -8.02 7.80
C PHE A 148 9.59 -9.02 6.74
N GLN A 149 10.72 -9.72 6.98
CA GLN A 149 11.30 -10.72 6.07
C GLN A 149 11.02 -12.13 6.57
N THR A 150 9.78 -12.44 6.81
CA THR A 150 9.33 -13.71 7.39
C THR A 150 9.71 -14.95 6.56
N ASP A 151 9.96 -14.80 5.27
CA ASP A 151 10.45 -15.86 4.39
C ASP A 151 11.88 -16.33 4.71
N LYS A 152 12.62 -15.58 5.51
CA LYS A 152 13.98 -15.92 5.95
C LYS A 152 14.01 -16.79 7.22
N PHE A 153 12.88 -17.01 7.87
CA PHE A 153 12.82 -17.67 9.18
C PHE A 153 12.02 -18.98 9.10
N ALA A 154 12.58 -20.07 9.65
CA ALA A 154 11.99 -21.41 9.59
C ALA A 154 10.54 -21.47 10.13
N ALA A 155 10.24 -20.76 11.20
CA ALA A 155 8.91 -20.74 11.82
C ALA A 155 7.80 -20.19 10.91
N THR A 156 8.15 -19.32 9.99
CA THR A 156 7.23 -18.63 9.08
C THR A 156 7.35 -19.07 7.63
N GLN A 157 8.22 -20.04 7.35
CA GLN A 157 8.29 -20.67 6.03
C GLN A 157 6.98 -21.38 5.69
N THR A 158 6.58 -21.30 4.45
CA THR A 158 5.47 -22.06 3.90
C THR A 158 5.92 -23.49 3.61
N ASP A 159 5.03 -24.46 3.83
CA ASP A 159 5.21 -25.79 3.25
C ASP A 159 5.10 -25.67 1.72
N PRO A 160 6.11 -26.12 0.95
CA PRO A 160 6.13 -25.93 -0.49
C PRO A 160 4.94 -26.56 -1.22
N ALA A 161 4.54 -27.77 -0.82
CA ALA A 161 3.44 -28.49 -1.48
C ALA A 161 2.09 -27.80 -1.21
N ARG A 162 1.85 -27.37 0.04
CA ARG A 162 0.63 -26.63 0.41
C ARG A 162 0.60 -25.25 -0.26
N GLN A 163 1.72 -24.57 -0.35
CA GLN A 163 1.78 -23.27 -1.05
C GLN A 163 1.50 -23.43 -2.54
N LEU A 164 2.10 -24.44 -3.17
CA LEU A 164 1.83 -24.74 -4.58
C LEU A 164 0.35 -25.02 -4.82
N ALA A 165 -0.28 -25.86 -3.96
CA ALA A 165 -1.70 -26.16 -4.04
C ALA A 165 -2.57 -24.92 -3.87
N ALA A 166 -2.30 -24.10 -2.84
CA ALA A 166 -3.06 -22.88 -2.58
C ALA A 166 -2.94 -21.83 -3.72
N VAL A 167 -1.75 -21.69 -4.31
CA VAL A 167 -1.55 -20.81 -5.46
C VAL A 167 -2.29 -21.34 -6.70
N LYS A 168 -2.25 -22.65 -6.95
CA LYS A 168 -3.00 -23.26 -8.08
C LYS A 168 -4.51 -23.09 -7.91
N GLU A 169 -5.03 -23.31 -6.71
CA GLU A 169 -6.44 -23.09 -6.40
C GLU A 169 -6.84 -21.62 -6.64
N LYS A 170 -6.08 -20.67 -6.12
CA LYS A 170 -6.31 -19.23 -6.29
C LYS A 170 -6.20 -18.82 -7.77
N ALA A 171 -5.25 -19.39 -8.49
CA ALA A 171 -5.01 -19.07 -9.90
C ALA A 171 -6.15 -19.54 -10.82
N GLY A 172 -6.72 -20.71 -10.55
CA GLY A 172 -7.75 -21.28 -11.44
C GLY A 172 -7.24 -21.43 -12.86
N ASP A 173 -8.02 -20.97 -13.82
CA ASP A 173 -7.65 -21.00 -15.24
C ASP A 173 -6.73 -19.82 -15.61
N LEU A 174 -5.42 -20.06 -15.60
CA LEU A 174 -4.42 -19.07 -15.98
C LEU A 174 -4.48 -18.66 -17.45
N ALA A 175 -4.96 -19.54 -18.36
CA ALA A 175 -5.11 -19.19 -19.76
C ALA A 175 -6.25 -18.15 -19.93
N GLN A 176 -7.35 -18.34 -19.24
CA GLN A 176 -8.46 -17.38 -19.22
C GLN A 176 -8.05 -16.04 -18.63
N ARG A 177 -7.32 -16.05 -17.49
CA ARG A 177 -6.80 -14.82 -16.86
C ARG A 177 -5.85 -14.07 -17.80
N ARG A 178 -4.92 -14.79 -18.43
CA ARG A 178 -4.00 -14.22 -19.42
C ARG A 178 -4.75 -13.61 -20.61
N GLN A 179 -5.79 -14.30 -21.10
CA GLN A 179 -6.63 -13.81 -22.19
C GLN A 179 -7.38 -12.52 -21.80
N ALA A 180 -7.91 -12.44 -20.58
CA ALA A 180 -8.55 -11.23 -20.06
C ALA A 180 -7.60 -10.02 -20.00
N LEU A 181 -6.30 -10.27 -19.77
CA LEU A 181 -5.26 -9.24 -19.74
C LEU A 181 -4.53 -9.06 -21.08
N ALA A 182 -4.97 -9.72 -22.16
CA ALA A 182 -4.32 -9.63 -23.47
C ALA A 182 -4.12 -8.19 -23.98
N PRO A 183 -5.08 -7.26 -23.86
CA PRO A 183 -4.87 -5.87 -24.24
C PRO A 183 -3.73 -5.19 -23.44
N THR A 184 -3.68 -5.41 -22.13
CA THR A 184 -2.63 -4.87 -21.25
C THR A 184 -1.25 -5.47 -21.57
N ILE A 185 -1.20 -6.78 -21.81
CA ILE A 185 0.02 -7.48 -22.25
C ILE A 185 0.53 -6.89 -23.56
N GLN A 186 -0.35 -6.64 -24.52
CA GLN A 186 0.02 -6.05 -25.79
C GLN A 186 0.55 -4.61 -25.65
N LEU A 187 -0.07 -3.81 -24.78
CA LEU A 187 0.43 -2.45 -24.47
C LEU A 187 1.85 -2.50 -23.87
N LEU A 188 2.08 -3.41 -22.93
CA LEU A 188 3.41 -3.58 -22.34
C LEU A 188 4.42 -4.06 -23.40
N LYS A 189 4.07 -5.05 -24.22
CA LYS A 189 4.91 -5.55 -25.33
C LYS A 189 5.33 -4.41 -26.26
N GLN A 190 4.40 -3.58 -26.69
CA GLN A 190 4.68 -2.39 -27.52
C GLN A 190 5.61 -1.38 -26.84
N ALA A 191 5.46 -1.20 -25.52
CA ALA A 191 6.28 -0.28 -24.76
C ALA A 191 7.74 -0.76 -24.62
N VAL A 192 7.96 -2.06 -24.34
CA VAL A 192 9.27 -2.54 -23.90
C VAL A 192 10.04 -3.37 -24.93
N CYS A 193 9.37 -4.00 -25.91
CA CYS A 193 10.06 -4.80 -26.92
C CYS A 193 10.61 -3.96 -28.06
N GLN A 194 11.68 -4.44 -28.67
CA GLN A 194 12.24 -3.91 -29.93
C GLN A 194 11.47 -4.51 -31.11
N ALA A 195 11.16 -3.69 -32.12
CA ALA A 195 10.33 -4.12 -33.25
C ALA A 195 10.99 -5.22 -34.09
N ASP A 196 12.30 -5.22 -34.15
CA ASP A 196 13.12 -6.08 -34.98
C ASP A 196 13.73 -7.29 -34.23
N LYS A 197 13.39 -7.45 -32.93
CA LYS A 197 13.95 -8.52 -32.11
C LYS A 197 12.87 -9.37 -31.45
N PRO A 198 13.10 -10.68 -31.30
CA PRO A 198 12.21 -11.54 -30.54
C PRO A 198 12.06 -11.08 -29.09
N CYS A 199 10.86 -11.18 -28.55
CA CYS A 199 10.54 -10.83 -27.16
C CYS A 199 9.67 -11.96 -26.56
N PRO A 200 10.25 -13.16 -26.37
CA PRO A 200 9.49 -14.39 -26.15
C PRO A 200 8.74 -14.43 -24.83
N ILE A 201 9.10 -13.59 -23.87
CA ILE A 201 8.42 -13.49 -22.57
C ILE A 201 6.91 -13.21 -22.74
N PHE A 202 6.52 -12.48 -23.80
CA PHE A 202 5.13 -12.15 -24.09
C PHE A 202 4.35 -13.30 -24.75
N ASP A 203 5.04 -14.31 -25.23
CA ASP A 203 4.45 -15.51 -25.83
C ASP A 203 4.47 -16.71 -24.85
N THR A 204 5.15 -16.55 -23.68
CA THR A 204 5.26 -17.57 -22.64
C THR A 204 3.89 -17.84 -22.01
N PRO A 205 3.41 -19.10 -21.99
CA PRO A 205 2.21 -19.47 -21.25
C PRO A 205 2.35 -19.18 -19.74
N TRP A 206 1.27 -18.74 -19.11
CA TRP A 206 1.27 -18.58 -17.67
C TRP A 206 1.09 -19.93 -16.98
N GLN A 207 2.01 -20.27 -16.11
CA GLN A 207 2.00 -21.51 -15.34
C GLN A 207 2.48 -21.24 -13.91
N VAL A 208 1.93 -21.97 -12.95
CA VAL A 208 2.43 -21.93 -11.58
C VAL A 208 3.74 -22.71 -11.52
N GLU A 209 4.81 -22.03 -11.22
CA GLU A 209 6.14 -22.60 -11.07
C GLU A 209 6.60 -22.53 -9.63
N GLN A 210 7.35 -23.52 -9.19
CA GLN A 210 7.96 -23.55 -7.88
C GLN A 210 9.47 -23.79 -8.01
N SER A 211 10.27 -22.88 -7.44
CA SER A 211 11.71 -23.04 -7.39
C SER A 211 12.13 -24.14 -6.42
N LYS A 212 13.39 -24.59 -6.50
CA LYS A 212 13.99 -25.54 -5.54
C LYS A 212 13.92 -25.04 -4.09
N SER A 213 13.90 -23.75 -3.87
CA SER A 213 13.74 -23.13 -2.54
C SER A 213 12.28 -23.03 -2.09
N GLY A 214 11.32 -23.59 -2.82
CA GLY A 214 9.89 -23.53 -2.50
C GLY A 214 9.20 -22.21 -2.87
N LYS A 215 9.89 -21.23 -3.47
CA LYS A 215 9.26 -19.99 -3.93
C LYS A 215 8.34 -20.28 -5.11
N THR A 216 7.09 -19.88 -5.00
CA THR A 216 6.08 -20.04 -6.04
C THR A 216 5.90 -18.73 -6.82
N THR A 217 5.89 -18.80 -8.15
CA THR A 217 5.73 -17.68 -9.09
C THR A 217 4.82 -18.11 -10.24
N ILE A 218 4.35 -17.14 -11.02
CA ILE A 218 3.63 -17.39 -12.27
C ILE A 218 4.57 -17.05 -13.42
N SER A 219 4.95 -18.02 -14.23
CA SER A 219 5.82 -17.81 -15.40
C SER A 219 5.24 -16.75 -16.34
N GLY A 220 6.11 -15.95 -16.92
CA GLY A 220 5.71 -14.82 -17.77
C GLY A 220 5.15 -13.63 -16.96
N LEU A 221 4.11 -13.83 -16.15
CA LEU A 221 3.45 -12.77 -15.40
C LEU A 221 4.40 -12.05 -14.42
N SER A 222 5.20 -12.79 -13.64
CA SER A 222 6.09 -12.19 -12.63
C SER A 222 7.10 -11.24 -13.23
N VAL A 223 7.65 -11.56 -14.41
CA VAL A 223 8.60 -10.67 -15.12
C VAL A 223 7.87 -9.47 -15.72
N MET A 224 6.69 -9.66 -16.33
CA MET A 224 5.87 -8.55 -16.82
C MET A 224 5.48 -7.59 -15.68
N ALA A 225 5.11 -8.10 -14.52
CA ALA A 225 4.80 -7.29 -13.35
C ALA A 225 6.03 -6.47 -12.87
N ASN A 226 7.24 -7.05 -12.89
CA ASN A 226 8.47 -6.33 -12.59
C ASN A 226 8.77 -5.22 -13.61
N MET A 227 8.46 -5.43 -14.89
CA MET A 227 8.54 -4.37 -15.90
C MET A 227 7.58 -3.22 -15.58
N VAL A 228 6.33 -3.53 -15.28
CA VAL A 228 5.31 -2.52 -14.93
C VAL A 228 5.71 -1.76 -13.66
N GLU A 229 6.19 -2.45 -12.63
CA GLU A 229 6.66 -1.82 -11.39
C GLU A 229 7.83 -0.87 -11.68
N THR A 230 8.79 -1.28 -12.49
CA THR A 230 9.95 -0.44 -12.87
C THR A 230 9.52 0.80 -13.64
N LEU A 231 8.58 0.67 -14.59
CA LEU A 231 8.04 1.80 -15.34
C LEU A 231 7.24 2.75 -14.42
N ARG A 232 6.44 2.21 -13.49
CA ARG A 232 5.68 3.00 -12.51
C ARG A 232 6.62 3.78 -11.59
N LEU A 233 7.66 3.14 -11.06
CA LEU A 233 8.65 3.80 -10.21
C LEU A 233 9.44 4.86 -11.00
N GLY A 234 9.83 4.59 -12.25
CA GLY A 234 10.49 5.57 -13.11
C GLY A 234 9.61 6.77 -13.42
N TRP A 235 8.32 6.56 -13.63
CA TRP A 235 7.35 7.67 -13.76
C TRP A 235 7.29 8.50 -12.48
N SER A 236 7.20 7.85 -11.33
CA SER A 236 7.13 8.55 -10.03
C SER A 236 8.43 9.26 -9.65
N GLU A 237 9.57 8.79 -10.14
CA GLU A 237 10.88 9.45 -9.99
C GLU A 237 11.03 10.70 -10.88
N ASN A 238 10.09 10.96 -11.77
CA ASN A 238 10.20 11.99 -12.82
C ASN A 238 11.41 11.77 -13.74
N LEU A 239 11.71 10.52 -14.07
CA LEU A 239 12.71 10.26 -15.10
C LEU A 239 12.34 10.97 -16.41
N PRO A 240 13.33 11.46 -17.18
CA PRO A 240 13.07 12.07 -18.48
C PRO A 240 12.18 11.17 -19.34
N LEU A 241 11.16 11.71 -19.99
CA LEU A 241 10.22 10.91 -20.79
C LEU A 241 10.93 10.08 -21.87
N SER A 242 12.05 10.58 -22.41
CA SER A 242 12.90 9.81 -23.35
C SER A 242 13.47 8.52 -22.76
N GLN A 243 13.55 8.41 -21.44
CA GLN A 243 14.05 7.25 -20.70
C GLN A 243 12.94 6.29 -20.26
N LEU A 244 11.70 6.73 -20.21
CA LEU A 244 10.56 5.87 -19.83
C LEU A 244 10.15 5.01 -21.03
N ALA A 245 10.44 3.72 -20.96
CA ALA A 245 10.24 2.79 -22.08
C ALA A 245 10.79 3.38 -23.39
N TRP A 246 11.96 4.01 -23.34
CA TRP A 246 12.65 4.61 -24.51
C TRP A 246 11.78 5.64 -25.24
N GLY A 247 11.06 6.46 -24.47
CA GLY A 247 10.19 7.52 -25.00
C GLY A 247 8.78 7.06 -25.39
N LYS A 248 8.45 5.79 -25.21
CA LYS A 248 7.13 5.24 -25.58
C LYS A 248 6.04 5.49 -24.53
N ILE A 249 6.43 5.82 -23.29
CA ILE A 249 5.52 6.20 -22.20
C ILE A 249 5.72 7.69 -21.90
N THR A 250 4.69 8.47 -22.21
CA THR A 250 4.71 9.93 -22.09
C THR A 250 3.56 10.50 -21.26
N GLN A 251 2.63 9.65 -20.81
CA GLN A 251 1.42 10.06 -20.11
C GLN A 251 1.08 9.09 -18.98
N ALA A 252 0.59 9.62 -17.86
CA ALA A 252 0.18 8.85 -16.68
C ALA A 252 -0.82 7.72 -17.01
N ARG A 253 -1.78 7.98 -17.92
CA ARG A 253 -2.76 6.98 -18.33
C ARG A 253 -2.15 5.70 -18.93
N GLN A 254 -0.96 5.80 -19.56
CA GLN A 254 -0.26 4.63 -20.08
C GLN A 254 0.30 3.76 -18.95
N ILE A 255 0.81 4.38 -17.89
CA ILE A 255 1.20 3.66 -16.67
C ILE A 255 -0.02 3.00 -16.04
N THR A 256 -1.11 3.74 -15.83
CA THR A 256 -2.35 3.21 -15.24
C THR A 256 -2.88 2.01 -16.03
N ALA A 257 -2.83 2.05 -17.36
CA ALA A 257 -3.28 0.95 -18.22
C ALA A 257 -2.44 -0.33 -18.07
N LEU A 258 -1.21 -0.24 -17.58
CA LEU A 258 -0.34 -1.39 -17.33
C LEU A 258 -0.51 -2.03 -15.94
N LEU A 259 -1.04 -1.28 -14.97
CA LEU A 259 -1.17 -1.73 -13.58
C LEU A 259 -1.94 -3.04 -13.37
N PRO A 260 -2.92 -3.44 -14.20
CA PRO A 260 -3.59 -4.73 -14.05
C PRO A 260 -2.64 -5.94 -14.02
N LEU A 261 -1.50 -5.90 -14.73
CA LEU A 261 -0.48 -6.96 -14.66
C LEU A 261 0.20 -7.04 -13.30
N LEU A 262 0.47 -5.89 -12.69
CA LEU A 262 1.06 -5.81 -11.36
C LEU A 262 0.06 -6.31 -10.31
N THR A 263 -1.19 -5.89 -10.40
CA THR A 263 -2.28 -6.34 -9.52
C THR A 263 -2.46 -7.85 -9.59
N GLU A 264 -2.55 -8.41 -10.79
CA GLU A 264 -2.72 -9.86 -11.00
C GLU A 264 -1.56 -10.65 -10.37
N ASN A 265 -0.33 -10.15 -10.51
CA ASN A 265 0.83 -10.78 -9.87
C ASN A 265 0.73 -10.76 -8.33
N TYR A 266 0.26 -9.66 -7.73
CA TYR A 266 0.03 -9.61 -6.28
C TYR A 266 -1.10 -10.54 -5.84
N ASP A 267 -2.19 -10.58 -6.58
CA ASP A 267 -3.34 -11.44 -6.27
C ASP A 267 -2.94 -12.93 -6.29
N LEU A 268 -2.05 -13.33 -7.20
CA LEU A 268 -1.61 -14.72 -7.34
C LEU A 268 -0.38 -15.09 -6.50
N SER A 269 0.33 -14.14 -5.90
CA SER A 269 1.54 -14.40 -5.11
C SER A 269 1.40 -14.05 -3.63
N ASN A 270 0.78 -12.92 -3.32
CA ASN A 270 0.71 -12.38 -1.95
C ASN A 270 -0.70 -12.44 -1.36
N ASP A 271 -1.75 -12.29 -2.19
CA ASP A 271 -3.15 -12.40 -1.79
C ASP A 271 -3.64 -13.87 -1.81
N VAL A 272 -2.77 -14.78 -1.38
CA VAL A 272 -3.05 -16.20 -1.18
C VAL A 272 -3.14 -16.44 0.32
N LEU A 273 -4.30 -16.83 0.83
CA LEU A 273 -4.58 -16.89 2.27
C LEU A 273 -3.53 -17.71 3.03
N TYR A 274 -3.16 -18.88 2.52
CA TYR A 274 -2.13 -19.71 3.18
C TYR A 274 -0.78 -18.99 3.28
N THR A 275 -0.35 -18.31 2.21
CA THR A 275 0.89 -17.50 2.21
C THR A 275 0.79 -16.36 3.23
N ALA A 276 -0.32 -15.63 3.21
CA ALA A 276 -0.56 -14.53 4.13
C ALA A 276 -0.61 -15.00 5.60
N GLN A 277 -1.26 -16.12 5.89
CA GLN A 277 -1.28 -16.72 7.24
C GLN A 277 0.12 -17.08 7.74
N LYS A 278 0.96 -17.67 6.89
CA LYS A 278 2.31 -18.07 7.29
C LYS A 278 3.28 -16.90 7.41
N ARG A 279 3.18 -15.91 6.53
CA ARG A 279 4.16 -14.83 6.40
C ARG A 279 3.69 -13.47 6.90
N GLY A 280 2.38 -13.23 6.97
CA GLY A 280 1.80 -11.94 7.38
C GLY A 280 1.32 -11.89 8.82
N SER A 281 1.05 -13.05 9.47
CA SER A 281 0.43 -13.09 10.80
C SER A 281 1.29 -12.45 11.90
N VAL A 282 2.62 -12.58 11.82
CA VAL A 282 3.53 -11.98 12.81
C VAL A 282 3.38 -10.46 12.79
N LEU A 283 3.35 -9.86 11.59
CA LEU A 283 3.19 -8.42 11.44
C LEU A 283 1.78 -7.96 11.86
N LEU A 284 0.74 -8.68 11.44
CA LEU A 284 -0.63 -8.34 11.85
C LEU A 284 -0.79 -8.42 13.37
N ASN A 285 -0.24 -9.45 14.03
CA ASN A 285 -0.28 -9.56 15.49
C ASN A 285 0.45 -8.38 16.16
N ALA A 286 1.62 -7.99 15.65
CA ALA A 286 2.34 -6.81 16.18
C ALA A 286 1.52 -5.51 16.02
N MET A 287 0.78 -5.35 14.90
CA MET A 287 -0.12 -4.22 14.71
C MET A 287 -1.30 -4.26 15.67
N LEU A 288 -1.92 -5.43 15.86
CA LEU A 288 -3.02 -5.62 16.82
C LEU A 288 -2.56 -5.39 18.25
N ASP A 289 -1.38 -5.90 18.64
CA ASP A 289 -0.80 -5.66 19.96
C ASP A 289 -0.57 -4.16 20.21
N GLY A 290 -0.28 -3.40 19.17
CA GLY A 290 -0.12 -1.94 19.25
C GLY A 290 -1.41 -1.18 19.58
N VAL A 291 -2.60 -1.76 19.33
CA VAL A 291 -3.92 -1.10 19.59
C VAL A 291 -4.71 -1.75 20.72
N LYS A 292 -4.23 -2.82 21.32
CA LYS A 292 -4.89 -3.45 22.46
C LYS A 292 -4.91 -2.53 23.70
N PRO A 293 -5.87 -2.72 24.62
CA PRO A 293 -5.90 -1.95 25.89
C PRO A 293 -4.62 -2.05 26.71
N GLU A 294 -3.91 -3.18 26.62
CA GLU A 294 -2.67 -3.47 27.32
C GLU A 294 -1.42 -2.88 26.63
N ALA A 295 -1.55 -2.32 25.43
CA ALA A 295 -0.47 -1.65 24.73
C ALA A 295 0.02 -0.43 25.53
N ASP A 296 1.30 -0.09 25.37
CA ASP A 296 1.87 1.08 26.02
C ASP A 296 1.00 2.33 25.75
N PRO A 297 0.38 2.91 26.78
CA PRO A 297 -0.52 4.05 26.62
C PRO A 297 0.21 5.32 26.17
N ASN A 298 1.53 5.40 26.36
CA ASN A 298 2.32 6.55 25.95
C ASN A 298 2.54 6.59 24.44
N VAL A 299 2.65 5.42 23.78
CA VAL A 299 2.83 5.35 22.33
C VAL A 299 1.55 5.78 21.62
N ARG A 300 1.57 6.98 21.05
CA ARG A 300 0.46 7.56 20.28
C ARG A 300 0.52 7.16 18.81
N TRP A 301 1.72 7.07 18.24
CA TRP A 301 1.93 6.66 16.85
C TRP A 301 2.98 5.55 16.77
N LEU A 302 2.52 4.34 16.42
CA LEU A 302 3.36 3.20 16.05
C LEU A 302 3.48 3.18 14.52
N LEU A 303 4.67 3.51 14.00
CA LEU A 303 4.97 3.53 12.57
C LEU A 303 5.85 2.35 12.19
N LEU A 304 5.33 1.49 11.32
CA LEU A 304 6.02 0.32 10.78
C LEU A 304 6.32 0.55 9.29
N VAL A 305 7.60 0.60 8.92
CA VAL A 305 8.02 0.86 7.53
C VAL A 305 8.57 -0.42 6.89
N ALA A 306 7.86 -0.90 5.88
CA ALA A 306 8.01 -2.22 5.33
C ALA A 306 7.96 -2.23 3.79
N HIS A 307 7.39 -3.30 3.23
CA HIS A 307 7.32 -3.56 1.80
C HIS A 307 5.86 -3.75 1.36
N ASP A 308 5.61 -3.59 0.07
CA ASP A 308 4.32 -3.83 -0.57
C ASP A 308 3.78 -5.25 -0.29
N THR A 309 4.65 -6.26 -0.28
CA THR A 309 4.27 -7.64 0.03
C THR A 309 3.75 -7.80 1.46
N ASN A 310 4.30 -7.06 2.42
CA ASN A 310 3.80 -7.05 3.80
C ASN A 310 2.38 -6.47 3.88
N ILE A 311 2.15 -5.33 3.21
CA ILE A 311 0.83 -4.69 3.15
C ILE A 311 -0.18 -5.62 2.48
N ALA A 312 0.18 -6.25 1.36
CA ALA A 312 -0.68 -7.19 0.65
C ALA A 312 -1.11 -8.37 1.54
N MET A 313 -0.17 -8.97 2.29
CA MET A 313 -0.49 -10.08 3.19
C MET A 313 -1.36 -9.65 4.38
N VAL A 314 -1.09 -8.50 5.00
CA VAL A 314 -1.93 -7.96 6.08
C VAL A 314 -3.35 -7.67 5.57
N ARG A 315 -3.48 -7.05 4.39
CA ARG A 315 -4.77 -6.82 3.72
C ARG A 315 -5.57 -8.11 3.55
N THR A 316 -4.90 -9.18 3.07
CA THR A 316 -5.51 -10.51 2.89
C THR A 316 -6.03 -11.08 4.20
N LEU A 317 -5.23 -11.01 5.27
CA LEU A 317 -5.59 -11.50 6.59
C LEU A 317 -6.78 -10.74 7.20
N MET A 318 -6.85 -9.44 6.97
CA MET A 318 -7.95 -8.59 7.43
C MET A 318 -9.21 -8.75 6.56
N ASN A 319 -9.14 -9.52 5.48
CA ASN A 319 -10.19 -9.60 4.46
C ASN A 319 -10.63 -8.21 3.98
N PHE A 320 -9.69 -7.28 3.89
CA PHE A 320 -9.95 -5.90 3.51
C PHE A 320 -9.71 -5.70 2.02
N SER A 321 -10.64 -5.05 1.37
CA SER A 321 -10.61 -4.78 -0.06
C SER A 321 -10.95 -3.32 -0.30
N TRP A 322 -10.06 -2.61 -1.03
CA TRP A 322 -10.31 -1.24 -1.49
C TRP A 322 -9.90 -1.08 -2.95
N GLN A 323 -10.44 -0.08 -3.56
CA GLN A 323 -10.07 0.33 -4.92
C GLN A 323 -9.93 1.85 -4.93
N LEU A 324 -8.78 2.33 -5.37
CA LEU A 324 -8.57 3.76 -5.58
C LEU A 324 -9.14 4.17 -6.95
N PRO A 325 -9.77 5.36 -7.06
CA PRO A 325 -10.21 5.88 -8.36
C PRO A 325 -9.03 5.97 -9.34
N GLY A 326 -9.19 5.43 -10.55
CA GLY A 326 -8.16 5.42 -11.59
C GLY A 326 -7.02 4.42 -11.40
N TYR A 327 -7.07 3.59 -10.35
CA TYR A 327 -6.09 2.53 -10.10
C TYR A 327 -6.79 1.17 -10.05
N SER A 328 -6.10 0.12 -10.47
CA SER A 328 -6.59 -1.24 -10.30
C SER A 328 -6.52 -1.67 -8.83
N ARG A 329 -7.39 -2.64 -8.46
CA ARG A 329 -7.41 -3.22 -7.12
C ARG A 329 -6.02 -3.73 -6.73
N GLY A 330 -5.58 -3.44 -5.52
CA GLY A 330 -4.32 -3.94 -4.97
C GLY A 330 -3.07 -3.11 -5.32
N ASN A 331 -3.21 -1.97 -5.99
CA ASN A 331 -2.11 -1.02 -6.11
C ASN A 331 -1.84 -0.38 -4.76
N ILE A 332 -0.67 -0.63 -4.27
CA ILE A 332 -0.17 -0.20 -2.98
C ILE A 332 0.98 0.76 -3.20
#